data_c383385f16492abdb84fc74a1c0b93ba
#
_entry.id   c383385f16492abdb84fc74a1c0b93ba
#
_cell.length_a   1.000
_cell.length_b   1.000
_cell.length_c   1.000
_cell.angle_alpha   90.00
_cell.angle_beta   90.00
_cell.angle_gamma   90.00
#
_symmetry.space_group_name_H-M   'P 1'
#
loop_
_entity.id
_entity.type
_entity.pdbx_description
1 polymer ?
#
loop_
_entity_poly.entity_id
_entity_poly.type
_entity_poly.pdbx_seq_one_letter_code
_entity_poly.pdbx_strand_id
1 'polypeptide(L)'
;VALDGENWMFMSEFQHQDNARPFMAEWYSRLATHPTIVTTTPSEFLETEPTLPEIQTIGTGSWIDGTLRTWAGEEEESLAWQRLVEARQQLVAFEADNPNDPGLEAAWESLYIAEGSDWFWWYGLDQDSGYDENWDVLFKVHLSNIYRAVNLDLPPYLQDLWTNPAIPSPAASSIIEPMVDGVALPGEWAGAARYDAPVEGAPFNIEEFYVGYDASNVFVRVDATTISELENMSLGGKSPDLALYFMQPNAVNFNEAETNFRTY
;
A
#
# COMPACT_ATOMS: atom_id res chain seq x y z
N VAL A 1 -20.84 16.72 4.89
CA VAL A 1 -19.90 15.96 5.72
C VAL A 1 -18.98 15.21 4.78
N ALA A 2 -17.69 15.43 4.90
CA ALA A 2 -16.67 14.67 4.20
C ALA A 2 -15.88 13.88 5.24
N LEU A 3 -15.66 12.62 5.00
CA LEU A 3 -14.95 11.71 5.87
C LEU A 3 -14.08 10.79 5.00
N ASP A 4 -12.89 10.48 5.48
CA ASP A 4 -12.08 9.42 4.91
C ASP A 4 -12.75 8.07 5.14
N GLY A 5 -12.46 7.09 4.29
CA GLY A 5 -13.11 5.79 4.34
C GLY A 5 -12.96 5.07 5.68
N GLU A 6 -11.80 5.16 6.31
CA GLU A 6 -11.48 4.57 7.60
C GLU A 6 -12.16 5.26 8.78
N ASN A 7 -12.56 6.52 8.65
CA ASN A 7 -13.23 7.25 9.74
C ASN A 7 -14.54 6.57 10.20
N TRP A 8 -15.18 5.80 9.33
CA TRP A 8 -16.33 4.99 9.70
C TRP A 8 -16.01 3.88 10.69
N MET A 9 -14.78 3.41 10.72
CA MET A 9 -14.30 2.43 11.69
C MET A 9 -14.23 3.02 13.10
N PHE A 10 -13.80 4.27 13.23
CA PHE A 10 -13.77 4.96 14.51
C PHE A 10 -15.17 5.22 15.06
N MET A 11 -16.15 5.42 14.20
CA MET A 11 -17.54 5.57 14.64
C MET A 11 -18.11 4.28 15.24
N SER A 12 -17.53 3.11 14.98
CA SER A 12 -17.94 1.84 15.59
C SER A 12 -17.63 1.78 17.08
N GLU A 13 -16.67 2.56 17.58
CA GLU A 13 -16.33 2.64 19.01
C GLU A 13 -17.49 3.21 19.85
N PHE A 14 -18.36 4.01 19.25
CA PHE A 14 -19.55 4.53 19.94
C PHE A 14 -20.63 3.49 20.17
N GLN A 15 -20.55 2.33 19.55
CA GLN A 15 -21.61 1.30 19.59
C GLN A 15 -21.17 -0.05 20.18
N HIS A 16 -20.06 -0.16 20.86
CA HIS A 16 -19.65 -1.36 21.60
C HIS A 16 -19.95 -2.67 20.90
N GLN A 17 -19.29 -3.06 19.86
CA GLN A 17 -19.12 -4.47 19.48
C GLN A 17 -19.07 -4.80 18.00
N ASP A 18 -19.65 -4.01 17.09
CA ASP A 18 -19.59 -4.37 15.68
C ASP A 18 -19.15 -3.19 14.83
N ASN A 19 -18.44 -3.52 13.79
CA ASN A 19 -18.06 -2.60 12.75
C ASN A 19 -19.20 -1.60 12.40
N ALA A 20 -18.88 -0.48 11.82
CA ALA A 20 -19.85 0.55 11.42
C ALA A 20 -20.97 0.08 10.47
N ARG A 21 -21.04 -1.22 10.11
CA ARG A 21 -22.01 -1.77 9.15
C ARG A 21 -23.47 -1.49 9.49
N PRO A 22 -23.97 -1.73 10.71
CA PRO A 22 -25.37 -1.43 11.04
C PRO A 22 -25.68 0.05 10.92
N PHE A 23 -24.76 0.91 11.36
CA PHE A 23 -24.90 2.36 11.21
C PHE A 23 -24.92 2.76 9.73
N MET A 24 -24.00 2.26 8.93
CA MET A 24 -23.92 2.56 7.51
C MET A 24 -25.14 2.08 6.75
N ALA A 25 -25.62 0.87 7.06
CA ALA A 25 -26.84 0.32 6.44
C ALA A 25 -28.05 1.21 6.73
N GLU A 26 -28.24 1.64 7.97
CA GLU A 26 -29.31 2.54 8.35
C GLU A 26 -29.14 3.94 7.73
N TRP A 27 -27.93 4.47 7.72
CA TRP A 27 -27.59 5.74 7.10
C TRP A 27 -27.98 5.76 5.62
N TYR A 28 -27.51 4.78 4.84
CA TYR A 28 -27.82 4.69 3.42
C TYR A 28 -29.32 4.42 3.17
N SER A 29 -29.94 3.59 4.00
CA SER A 29 -31.39 3.34 3.91
C SER A 29 -32.20 4.63 4.11
N ARG A 30 -31.82 5.44 5.09
CA ARG A 30 -32.49 6.73 5.34
C ARG A 30 -32.26 7.73 4.24
N LEU A 31 -31.04 7.82 3.71
CA LEU A 31 -30.74 8.69 2.57
C LEU A 31 -31.54 8.28 1.33
N ALA A 32 -31.58 6.98 1.01
CA ALA A 32 -32.27 6.47 -0.17
C ALA A 32 -33.81 6.63 -0.11
N THR A 33 -34.38 6.69 1.09
CA THR A 33 -35.86 6.81 1.30
C THR A 33 -36.29 8.19 1.75
N HIS A 34 -35.37 9.13 1.93
CA HIS A 34 -35.72 10.45 2.46
C HIS A 34 -36.53 11.27 1.44
N PRO A 35 -37.65 11.90 1.83
CA PRO A 35 -38.53 12.56 0.88
C PRO A 35 -37.94 13.82 0.22
N THR A 36 -36.90 14.43 0.80
CA THR A 36 -36.32 15.69 0.34
C THR A 36 -34.81 15.66 0.14
N ILE A 37 -34.16 14.52 0.36
CA ILE A 37 -32.73 14.34 0.10
C ILE A 37 -32.59 13.45 -1.14
N VAL A 38 -31.81 13.92 -2.09
CA VAL A 38 -31.43 13.15 -3.27
C VAL A 38 -29.94 12.90 -3.21
N THR A 39 -29.54 11.64 -3.25
CA THR A 39 -28.11 11.28 -3.38
C THR A 39 -27.71 11.44 -4.83
N THR A 40 -26.54 12.04 -5.05
CA THR A 40 -26.02 12.30 -6.40
C THR A 40 -24.50 12.23 -6.36
N THR A 41 -23.87 12.11 -7.51
CA THR A 41 -22.44 12.29 -7.68
C THR A 41 -22.10 13.76 -7.95
N PRO A 42 -20.86 14.22 -7.71
CA PRO A 42 -20.45 15.56 -8.09
C PRO A 42 -20.68 15.86 -9.58
N SER A 43 -20.44 14.89 -10.46
CA SER A 43 -20.66 15.06 -11.90
C SER A 43 -22.13 15.28 -12.24
N GLU A 44 -23.04 14.45 -11.72
CA GLU A 44 -24.48 14.61 -11.92
C GLU A 44 -25.01 15.94 -11.34
N PHE A 45 -24.49 16.35 -10.16
CA PHE A 45 -24.84 17.63 -9.59
C PHE A 45 -24.45 18.80 -10.51
N LEU A 46 -23.23 18.77 -11.07
CA LEU A 46 -22.75 19.79 -12.00
C LEU A 46 -23.56 19.87 -13.29
N GLU A 47 -24.13 18.76 -13.76
CA GLU A 47 -25.04 18.74 -14.91
C GLU A 47 -26.38 19.41 -14.63
N THR A 48 -26.86 19.30 -13.39
CA THR A 48 -28.15 19.88 -12.98
C THR A 48 -28.04 21.33 -12.55
N GLU A 49 -26.87 21.75 -12.06
CA GLU A 49 -26.59 23.11 -11.57
C GLU A 49 -25.47 23.77 -12.41
N PRO A 50 -25.79 24.20 -13.64
CA PRO A 50 -24.77 24.71 -14.56
C PRO A 50 -24.17 26.06 -14.14
N THR A 51 -24.73 26.73 -13.16
CA THR A 51 -24.27 28.02 -12.65
C THR A 51 -23.88 27.89 -11.20
N LEU A 52 -22.62 27.60 -10.93
CA LEU A 52 -22.06 27.57 -9.59
C LEU A 52 -21.41 28.91 -9.22
N PRO A 53 -21.38 29.28 -7.93
CA PRO A 53 -20.59 30.40 -7.46
C PRO A 53 -19.11 30.20 -7.80
N GLU A 54 -18.49 31.23 -8.33
CA GLU A 54 -17.05 31.18 -8.61
C GLU A 54 -16.27 31.46 -7.31
N ILE A 55 -15.33 30.58 -6.99
CA ILE A 55 -14.37 30.81 -5.91
C ILE A 55 -13.15 31.50 -6.52
N GLN A 56 -12.98 32.78 -6.18
CA GLN A 56 -11.91 33.63 -6.74
C GLN A 56 -10.53 33.26 -6.18
N THR A 57 -10.47 32.78 -4.97
CA THR A 57 -9.19 32.46 -4.28
C THR A 57 -9.36 31.26 -3.40
N ILE A 58 -8.48 30.29 -3.58
CA ILE A 58 -8.34 29.13 -2.68
C ILE A 58 -7.03 29.33 -1.93
N GLY A 59 -7.09 29.37 -0.60
CA GLY A 59 -5.91 29.41 0.26
C GLY A 59 -5.12 28.10 0.14
N THR A 60 -3.79 28.22 0.19
CA THR A 60 -2.91 27.05 0.30
C THR A 60 -2.99 26.48 1.70
N GLY A 61 -3.26 25.20 1.84
CA GLY A 61 -3.35 24.53 3.14
C GLY A 61 -4.02 23.17 3.04
N SER A 62 -4.07 22.50 4.15
CA SER A 62 -4.74 21.21 4.32
C SER A 62 -5.80 21.28 5.42
N TRP A 63 -6.46 20.16 5.65
CA TRP A 63 -7.41 20.02 6.76
C TRP A 63 -6.71 19.94 8.14
N ILE A 64 -5.39 19.63 8.16
CA ILE A 64 -4.57 19.67 9.38
C ILE A 64 -3.99 21.08 9.53
N ASP A 65 -4.31 21.73 10.62
CA ASP A 65 -3.85 23.06 11.04
C ASP A 65 -3.88 24.17 9.96
N GLY A 66 -4.47 23.91 8.81
CA GLY A 66 -4.54 24.84 7.68
C GLY A 66 -3.21 25.01 6.92
N THR A 67 -2.25 24.10 7.13
CA THR A 67 -0.95 24.10 6.42
C THR A 67 -0.77 22.82 5.61
N LEU A 68 0.32 22.73 4.85
CA LEU A 68 0.75 21.52 4.16
C LEU A 68 1.96 20.87 4.86
N ARG A 69 2.27 21.28 6.09
CA ARG A 69 3.51 20.91 6.75
C ARG A 69 3.70 19.40 6.86
N THR A 70 2.66 18.66 7.19
CA THR A 70 2.69 17.19 7.32
C THR A 70 3.02 16.45 6.02
N TRP A 71 2.92 17.12 4.87
CA TRP A 71 3.22 16.48 3.58
C TRP A 71 4.39 17.14 2.84
N ALA A 72 4.86 18.32 3.26
CA ALA A 72 5.86 19.09 2.55
C ALA A 72 6.61 20.08 3.46
N GLY A 73 6.71 19.80 4.75
CA GLY A 73 7.26 20.74 5.75
C GLY A 73 8.69 20.43 6.15
N GLU A 74 9.13 19.20 6.01
CA GLU A 74 10.41 18.73 6.49
C GLU A 74 11.35 18.30 5.36
N GLU A 75 12.59 18.00 5.68
CA GLU A 75 13.62 17.71 4.68
C GLU A 75 13.34 16.41 3.91
N GLU A 76 12.89 15.37 4.62
CA GLU A 76 12.60 14.05 4.01
C GLU A 76 11.45 14.12 3.02
N GLU A 77 10.35 14.77 3.38
CA GLU A 77 9.21 15.00 2.50
C GLU A 77 9.63 15.83 1.28
N SER A 78 10.36 16.93 1.53
CA SER A 78 10.84 17.80 0.46
C SER A 78 11.72 17.05 -0.52
N LEU A 79 12.58 16.16 -0.04
CA LEU A 79 13.43 15.31 -0.86
C LEU A 79 12.60 14.28 -1.65
N ALA A 80 11.59 13.68 -1.02
CA ALA A 80 10.69 12.74 -1.69
C ALA A 80 9.92 13.42 -2.83
N TRP A 81 9.39 14.61 -2.59
CA TRP A 81 8.75 15.43 -3.63
C TRP A 81 9.69 15.78 -4.77
N GLN A 82 10.93 16.17 -4.47
CA GLN A 82 11.93 16.45 -5.49
C GLN A 82 12.18 15.22 -6.38
N ARG A 83 12.36 14.05 -5.79
CA ARG A 83 12.58 12.79 -6.51
C ARG A 83 11.39 12.40 -7.39
N LEU A 84 10.18 12.60 -6.89
CA LEU A 84 8.96 12.38 -7.66
C LEU A 84 8.87 13.32 -8.87
N VAL A 85 9.16 14.61 -8.67
CA VAL A 85 9.18 15.61 -9.76
C VAL A 85 10.25 15.26 -10.79
N GLU A 86 11.44 14.85 -10.37
CA GLU A 86 12.51 14.41 -11.28
C GLU A 86 12.06 13.20 -12.11
N ALA A 87 11.48 12.18 -11.49
CA ALA A 87 10.96 11.01 -12.19
C ALA A 87 9.87 11.37 -13.21
N ARG A 88 8.93 12.23 -12.82
CA ARG A 88 7.88 12.73 -13.72
C ARG A 88 8.46 13.49 -14.92
N GLN A 89 9.45 14.35 -14.69
CA GLN A 89 10.09 15.10 -15.77
C GLN A 89 10.79 14.17 -16.77
N GLN A 90 11.46 13.12 -16.28
CA GLN A 90 12.10 12.11 -17.14
C GLN A 90 11.06 11.33 -17.95
N LEU A 91 9.95 10.91 -17.33
CA LEU A 91 8.87 10.19 -18.01
C LEU A 91 8.21 11.06 -19.08
N VAL A 92 7.89 12.32 -18.80
CA VAL A 92 7.29 13.26 -19.76
C VAL A 92 8.23 13.49 -20.94
N ALA A 93 9.54 13.65 -20.69
CA ALA A 93 10.52 13.83 -21.76
C ALA A 93 10.64 12.54 -22.61
N PHE A 94 10.66 11.38 -22.00
CA PHE A 94 10.69 10.09 -22.69
C PHE A 94 9.47 9.90 -23.58
N GLU A 95 8.25 10.14 -23.06
CA GLU A 95 6.99 10.01 -23.79
C GLU A 95 6.93 10.93 -25.00
N ALA A 96 7.45 12.17 -24.88
CA ALA A 96 7.49 13.12 -26.00
C ALA A 96 8.29 12.57 -27.19
N ASP A 97 9.37 11.85 -26.94
CA ASP A 97 10.21 11.24 -27.96
C ASP A 97 9.74 9.84 -28.38
N ASN A 98 8.99 9.14 -27.52
CA ASN A 98 8.57 7.75 -27.69
C ASN A 98 7.06 7.55 -27.38
N PRO A 99 6.13 8.23 -28.07
CA PRO A 99 4.71 8.28 -27.68
C PRO A 99 3.95 6.93 -27.80
N ASN A 100 4.56 5.92 -28.40
CA ASN A 100 3.95 4.60 -28.56
C ASN A 100 4.73 3.49 -27.84
N ASP A 101 5.60 3.86 -26.90
CA ASP A 101 6.33 2.87 -26.13
C ASP A 101 5.37 2.04 -25.26
N PRO A 102 5.46 0.71 -25.30
CA PRO A 102 4.53 -0.16 -24.57
C PRO A 102 4.69 -0.08 -23.04
N GLY A 103 5.77 0.46 -22.53
CA GLY A 103 6.02 0.65 -21.10
C GLY A 103 5.40 1.91 -20.49
N LEU A 104 4.88 2.84 -21.34
CA LEU A 104 4.35 4.12 -20.86
C LEU A 104 3.18 3.96 -19.88
N GLU A 105 2.25 3.07 -20.16
CA GLU A 105 1.10 2.84 -19.27
C GLU A 105 1.56 2.44 -17.87
N ALA A 106 2.44 1.46 -17.77
CA ALA A 106 2.97 1.00 -16.48
C ALA A 106 3.85 2.05 -15.77
N ALA A 107 4.59 2.86 -16.54
CA ALA A 107 5.37 3.95 -15.98
C ALA A 107 4.48 5.05 -15.39
N TRP A 108 3.43 5.44 -16.09
CA TRP A 108 2.45 6.41 -15.61
C TRP A 108 1.67 5.91 -14.40
N GLU A 109 1.25 4.63 -14.40
CA GLU A 109 0.59 4.03 -13.24
C GLU A 109 1.50 4.06 -12.00
N SER A 110 2.77 3.68 -12.16
CA SER A 110 3.74 3.74 -11.07
C SER A 110 3.96 5.18 -10.56
N LEU A 111 3.94 6.16 -11.45
CA LEU A 111 4.01 7.57 -11.08
C LEU A 111 2.79 8.00 -10.26
N TYR A 112 1.58 7.66 -10.71
CA TYR A 112 0.35 8.00 -10.00
C TYR A 112 0.27 7.35 -8.61
N ILE A 113 0.77 6.11 -8.48
CA ILE A 113 0.89 5.47 -7.16
C ILE A 113 1.87 6.26 -6.28
N ALA A 114 3.01 6.69 -6.82
CA ALA A 114 3.99 7.47 -6.08
C ALA A 114 3.52 8.90 -5.76
N GLU A 115 2.49 9.42 -6.43
CA GLU A 115 1.83 10.70 -6.11
C GLU A 115 0.87 10.61 -4.92
N GLY A 116 0.61 9.41 -4.40
CA GLY A 116 -0.25 9.19 -3.24
C GLY A 116 0.24 9.97 -2.01
N SER A 117 -0.70 10.56 -1.27
CA SER A 117 -0.36 11.40 -0.12
C SER A 117 0.21 10.63 1.07
N ASP A 118 -0.08 9.34 1.18
CA ASP A 118 0.34 8.51 2.30
C ASP A 118 1.86 8.39 2.43
N TRP A 119 2.58 8.37 1.31
CA TRP A 119 4.04 8.37 1.35
C TRP A 119 4.58 9.55 2.13
N PHE A 120 4.11 10.76 1.82
CA PHE A 120 4.56 12.01 2.43
C PHE A 120 4.04 12.19 3.85
N TRP A 121 2.92 11.55 4.21
CA TRP A 121 2.39 11.51 5.55
C TRP A 121 3.32 10.79 6.53
N TRP A 122 4.00 9.73 6.08
CA TRP A 122 4.87 8.90 6.92
C TRP A 122 6.33 9.33 6.91
N TYR A 123 6.72 10.31 6.07
CA TYR A 123 8.01 10.94 6.15
C TYR A 123 8.04 12.02 7.23
N GLY A 124 9.25 12.38 7.72
CA GLY A 124 9.43 13.43 8.72
C GLY A 124 9.30 12.94 10.16
N LEU A 125 9.15 13.88 11.07
CA LEU A 125 9.17 13.62 12.52
C LEU A 125 7.80 13.77 13.19
N ASP A 126 6.81 14.27 12.48
CA ASP A 126 5.49 14.55 13.01
C ASP A 126 4.53 13.36 12.98
N GLN A 127 4.85 12.34 12.19
CA GLN A 127 4.14 11.07 12.12
C GLN A 127 5.11 9.90 12.29
N ASP A 128 4.66 8.80 12.85
CA ASP A 128 5.42 7.57 13.04
C ASP A 128 4.50 6.38 12.80
N SER A 129 4.77 5.63 11.75
CA SER A 129 4.04 4.40 11.41
C SER A 129 4.54 3.19 12.21
N GLY A 130 5.72 3.28 12.82
CA GLY A 130 6.49 2.16 13.34
C GLY A 130 7.15 1.31 12.22
N TYR A 131 7.00 1.70 10.94
CA TYR A 131 7.50 1.00 9.75
C TYR A 131 8.01 1.97 8.68
N ASP A 132 8.57 3.11 9.08
CA ASP A 132 8.92 4.20 8.15
C ASP A 132 9.94 3.78 7.11
N GLU A 133 10.91 2.92 7.47
CA GLU A 133 11.86 2.34 6.53
C GLU A 133 11.15 1.54 5.40
N ASN A 134 10.05 0.86 5.72
CA ASN A 134 9.30 0.10 4.73
C ASN A 134 8.54 1.03 3.78
N TRP A 135 8.01 2.15 4.29
CA TRP A 135 7.39 3.18 3.46
C TRP A 135 8.38 3.78 2.48
N ASP A 136 9.58 4.14 2.94
CA ASP A 136 10.66 4.65 2.09
C ASP A 136 11.06 3.66 0.99
N VAL A 137 11.22 2.38 1.35
CA VAL A 137 11.52 1.32 0.38
C VAL A 137 10.41 1.19 -0.67
N LEU A 138 9.15 1.13 -0.26
CA LEU A 138 8.02 0.99 -1.18
C LEU A 138 7.88 2.20 -2.10
N PHE A 139 8.02 3.41 -1.59
CA PHE A 139 8.03 4.63 -2.40
C PHE A 139 9.14 4.60 -3.46
N LYS A 140 10.36 4.25 -3.06
CA LYS A 140 11.51 4.11 -3.98
C LYS A 140 11.30 3.00 -5.02
N VAL A 141 10.60 1.92 -4.66
CA VAL A 141 10.22 0.87 -5.63
C VAL A 141 9.31 1.44 -6.71
N HIS A 142 8.28 2.19 -6.34
CA HIS A 142 7.40 2.81 -7.32
C HIS A 142 8.15 3.81 -8.21
N LEU A 143 9.02 4.63 -7.63
CA LEU A 143 9.91 5.48 -8.43
C LEU A 143 10.79 4.68 -9.39
N SER A 144 11.38 3.57 -8.93
CA SER A 144 12.22 2.70 -9.78
C SER A 144 11.43 2.10 -10.94
N ASN A 145 10.18 1.71 -10.69
CA ASN A 145 9.32 1.12 -11.70
C ASN A 145 9.03 2.08 -12.85
N ILE A 146 8.95 3.40 -12.59
CA ILE A 146 8.81 4.42 -13.63
C ILE A 146 9.93 4.30 -14.65
N TYR A 147 11.18 4.29 -14.18
CA TYR A 147 12.35 4.21 -15.06
C TYR A 147 12.45 2.86 -15.76
N ARG A 148 12.21 1.78 -15.03
CA ARG A 148 12.34 0.40 -15.53
C ARG A 148 11.32 0.08 -16.59
N ALA A 149 10.08 0.52 -16.44
CA ALA A 149 9.00 0.27 -17.39
C ALA A 149 9.34 0.78 -18.79
N VAL A 150 10.09 1.87 -18.89
CA VAL A 150 10.52 2.48 -20.15
C VAL A 150 12.02 2.31 -20.45
N ASN A 151 12.69 1.40 -19.76
CA ASN A 151 14.11 1.07 -19.93
C ASN A 151 15.07 2.28 -19.78
N LEU A 152 14.74 3.23 -18.91
CA LEU A 152 15.64 4.31 -18.51
C LEU A 152 16.59 3.84 -17.41
N ASP A 153 17.79 4.43 -17.37
CA ASP A 153 18.75 4.20 -16.29
C ASP A 153 18.22 4.70 -14.95
N LEU A 154 18.36 3.89 -13.90
CA LEU A 154 17.99 4.29 -12.56
C LEU A 154 18.93 5.38 -12.03
N PRO A 155 18.40 6.45 -11.44
CA PRO A 155 19.20 7.40 -10.67
C PRO A 155 19.98 6.69 -9.55
N PRO A 156 21.16 7.21 -9.15
CA PRO A 156 22.00 6.55 -8.14
C PRO A 156 21.28 6.21 -6.83
N TYR A 157 20.39 7.07 -6.34
CA TYR A 157 19.65 6.86 -5.10
C TYR A 157 18.62 5.72 -5.17
N LEU A 158 18.29 5.23 -6.38
CA LEU A 158 17.43 4.07 -6.58
C LEU A 158 18.23 2.79 -6.88
N GLN A 159 19.49 2.91 -7.23
CA GLN A 159 20.34 1.74 -7.55
C GLN A 159 20.60 0.87 -6.33
N ASP A 160 20.75 1.48 -5.17
CA ASP A 160 21.07 0.79 -3.92
C ASP A 160 19.93 -0.16 -3.47
N LEU A 161 18.68 0.12 -3.82
CA LEU A 161 17.56 -0.78 -3.56
C LEU A 161 17.74 -2.17 -4.20
N TRP A 162 18.47 -2.22 -5.32
CA TRP A 162 18.62 -3.43 -6.13
C TRP A 162 20.01 -4.02 -6.06
N THR A 163 20.98 -3.24 -5.60
CA THR A 163 22.40 -3.64 -5.54
C THR A 163 22.90 -3.88 -4.12
N ASN A 164 22.18 -3.37 -3.11
CA ASN A 164 22.52 -3.60 -1.71
C ASN A 164 21.72 -4.80 -1.19
N PRO A 165 22.34 -5.98 -1.03
CA PRO A 165 21.69 -7.09 -0.34
C PRO A 165 21.75 -6.88 1.18
N ALA A 166 21.30 -5.70 1.65
CA ALA A 166 21.20 -5.42 3.08
C ALA A 166 20.18 -6.33 3.77
N ILE A 167 19.27 -6.89 2.99
CA ILE A 167 18.49 -8.05 3.40
C ILE A 167 19.14 -9.23 2.67
N PRO A 168 19.80 -10.16 3.36
CA PRO A 168 20.20 -11.41 2.74
C PRO A 168 18.89 -12.00 2.17
N SER A 169 18.81 -12.04 0.84
CA SER A 169 17.70 -12.71 0.18
C SER A 169 18.08 -14.17 0.02
N PRO A 170 17.79 -15.07 0.97
CA PRO A 170 18.01 -16.48 0.76
C PRO A 170 17.11 -16.87 -0.41
N ALA A 171 17.71 -17.24 -1.53
CA ALA A 171 16.96 -17.77 -2.65
C ALA A 171 16.47 -19.18 -2.31
N ALA A 172 15.27 -19.53 -2.77
CA ALA A 172 14.84 -20.91 -2.76
C ALA A 172 15.84 -21.77 -3.53
N SER A 173 16.28 -22.85 -2.93
CA SER A 173 17.33 -23.72 -3.48
C SER A 173 16.79 -24.82 -4.41
N SER A 174 15.50 -25.12 -4.28
CA SER A 174 14.77 -26.07 -5.12
C SER A 174 13.27 -25.77 -5.09
N ILE A 175 12.54 -26.37 -6.02
CA ILE A 175 11.07 -26.39 -5.94
C ILE A 175 10.62 -27.18 -4.72
N ILE A 176 9.50 -26.77 -4.14
CA ILE A 176 8.88 -27.45 -3.00
C ILE A 176 7.43 -27.81 -3.33
N GLU A 177 6.92 -28.84 -2.71
CA GLU A 177 5.51 -29.27 -2.82
C GLU A 177 4.95 -29.51 -1.41
N PRO A 178 4.78 -28.46 -0.60
CA PRO A 178 4.31 -28.61 0.77
C PRO A 178 2.82 -28.94 0.79
N MET A 179 2.40 -29.71 1.78
CA MET A 179 0.99 -29.91 2.06
C MET A 179 0.48 -28.68 2.85
N VAL A 180 -0.46 -27.94 2.28
CA VAL A 180 -1.01 -26.75 2.94
C VAL A 180 -2.13 -27.17 3.90
N ASP A 181 -1.75 -27.68 5.07
CA ASP A 181 -2.66 -28.22 6.11
C ASP A 181 -2.48 -27.56 7.49
N GLY A 182 -1.60 -26.54 7.58
CA GLY A 182 -1.28 -25.85 8.84
C GLY A 182 -0.23 -26.58 9.69
N VAL A 183 0.33 -27.71 9.23
CA VAL A 183 1.35 -28.48 9.95
C VAL A 183 2.60 -28.62 9.09
N ALA A 184 3.70 -28.01 9.53
CA ALA A 184 4.97 -28.13 8.82
C ALA A 184 5.72 -29.41 9.25
N LEU A 185 5.82 -30.36 8.34
CA LEU A 185 6.59 -31.57 8.59
C LEU A 185 8.09 -31.36 8.36
N PRO A 186 8.97 -32.13 9.07
CA PRO A 186 10.41 -32.02 8.88
C PRO A 186 10.81 -32.26 7.42
N GLY A 187 11.53 -31.30 6.83
CA GLY A 187 12.03 -31.38 5.46
C GLY A 187 11.07 -30.92 4.37
N GLU A 188 9.81 -30.71 4.67
CA GLU A 188 8.78 -30.25 3.72
C GLU A 188 9.12 -28.90 3.07
N TRP A 189 9.76 -28.01 3.81
CA TRP A 189 10.18 -26.67 3.38
C TRP A 189 11.70 -26.57 3.13
N ALA A 190 12.40 -27.68 3.01
CA ALA A 190 13.87 -27.68 2.91
C ALA A 190 14.43 -26.96 1.67
N GLY A 191 13.64 -26.81 0.62
CA GLY A 191 14.03 -26.09 -0.60
C GLY A 191 13.62 -24.61 -0.62
N ALA A 192 12.82 -24.18 0.35
CA ALA A 192 12.32 -22.80 0.42
C ALA A 192 13.42 -21.81 0.84
N ALA A 193 13.26 -20.57 0.45
CA ALA A 193 13.96 -19.45 1.05
C ALA A 193 13.47 -19.28 2.49
N ARG A 194 14.37 -19.09 3.44
CA ARG A 194 14.06 -18.89 4.86
C ARG A 194 14.62 -17.58 5.36
N TYR A 195 13.79 -16.85 6.06
CA TYR A 195 14.16 -15.60 6.74
C TYR A 195 13.97 -15.77 8.23
N ASP A 196 15.02 -15.52 8.98
CA ASP A 196 14.97 -15.35 10.43
C ASP A 196 14.74 -13.87 10.69
N ALA A 197 13.53 -13.47 11.02
CA ALA A 197 13.20 -12.08 11.24
C ALA A 197 12.48 -11.88 12.59
N PRO A 198 13.22 -11.79 13.70
CA PRO A 198 12.64 -11.25 14.91
C PRO A 198 12.39 -9.77 14.68
N VAL A 199 11.13 -9.37 14.51
CA VAL A 199 10.75 -7.95 14.53
C VAL A 199 10.60 -7.54 15.98
N GLU A 200 11.64 -6.88 16.52
CA GLU A 200 11.56 -6.29 17.86
C GLU A 200 10.40 -5.29 17.92
N GLY A 201 9.52 -5.48 18.89
CA GLY A 201 8.40 -4.56 19.15
C GLY A 201 7.12 -4.82 18.38
N ALA A 202 7.08 -5.80 17.47
CA ALA A 202 5.82 -6.22 16.87
C ALA A 202 4.87 -6.80 17.94
N PRO A 203 3.56 -6.57 17.81
CA PRO A 203 2.57 -7.11 18.76
C PRO A 203 2.50 -8.66 18.72
N PHE A 204 3.17 -9.29 17.76
CA PHE A 204 3.41 -10.72 17.66
C PHE A 204 4.81 -10.94 17.10
N ASN A 205 5.52 -11.94 17.61
CA ASN A 205 6.84 -12.28 17.10
C ASN A 205 6.69 -13.26 15.95
N ILE A 206 6.99 -12.80 14.74
CA ILE A 206 7.28 -13.69 13.62
C ILE A 206 8.70 -14.22 13.85
N GLU A 207 8.85 -15.53 14.00
CA GLU A 207 10.16 -16.16 14.21
C GLU A 207 10.83 -16.47 12.88
N GLU A 208 10.07 -17.05 11.97
CA GLU A 208 10.58 -17.51 10.69
C GLU A 208 9.55 -17.25 9.59
N PHE A 209 10.06 -16.88 8.44
CA PHE A 209 9.29 -16.68 7.22
C PHE A 209 9.88 -17.52 6.10
N TYR A 210 9.07 -18.31 5.43
CA TYR A 210 9.50 -19.15 4.32
C TYR A 210 8.76 -18.79 3.05
N VAL A 211 9.50 -18.74 1.95
CA VAL A 211 8.93 -18.59 0.61
C VAL A 211 9.49 -19.67 -0.30
N GLY A 212 8.63 -20.40 -0.92
CA GLY A 212 8.98 -21.42 -1.89
C GLY A 212 8.00 -21.47 -3.04
N TYR A 213 8.30 -22.25 -4.07
CA TYR A 213 7.46 -22.34 -5.25
C TYR A 213 7.54 -23.72 -5.89
N ASP A 214 6.50 -24.09 -6.61
CA ASP A 214 6.48 -25.16 -7.60
C ASP A 214 6.28 -24.59 -9.01
N ALA A 215 5.89 -25.42 -9.96
CA ALA A 215 5.66 -25.00 -11.36
C ALA A 215 4.44 -24.08 -11.54
N SER A 216 3.56 -23.98 -10.55
CA SER A 216 2.25 -23.33 -10.66
C SER A 216 1.90 -22.41 -9.48
N ASN A 217 2.57 -22.59 -8.33
CA ASN A 217 2.21 -21.94 -7.09
C ASN A 217 3.43 -21.32 -6.40
N VAL A 218 3.18 -20.24 -5.66
CA VAL A 218 4.09 -19.73 -4.63
C VAL A 218 3.50 -20.09 -3.27
N PHE A 219 4.32 -20.65 -2.42
CA PHE A 219 3.95 -21.05 -1.06
C PHE A 219 4.63 -20.10 -0.08
N VAL A 220 3.87 -19.70 0.92
CA VAL A 220 4.36 -18.87 2.02
C VAL A 220 4.02 -19.56 3.33
N ARG A 221 4.99 -19.59 4.24
CA ARG A 221 4.80 -20.04 5.61
C ARG A 221 5.33 -19.00 6.56
N VAL A 222 4.57 -18.73 7.60
CA VAL A 222 4.92 -17.80 8.67
C VAL A 222 4.88 -18.58 9.99
N ASP A 223 6.00 -18.64 10.68
CA ASP A 223 6.09 -19.22 12.01
C ASP A 223 6.09 -18.09 13.03
N ALA A 224 5.13 -18.10 13.93
CA ALA A 224 5.01 -17.12 15.00
C ALA A 224 5.06 -17.84 16.37
N THR A 225 5.69 -17.22 17.35
CA THR A 225 5.96 -17.81 18.67
C THR A 225 4.71 -18.19 19.45
N THR A 226 3.57 -17.55 19.17
CA THR A 226 2.34 -17.81 19.92
C THR A 226 1.10 -17.50 19.10
N ILE A 227 0.63 -18.49 18.36
CA ILE A 227 -0.70 -18.43 17.72
C ILE A 227 -1.80 -18.25 18.80
N SER A 228 -1.63 -18.84 20.00
CA SER A 228 -2.57 -18.68 21.11
C SER A 228 -2.60 -17.28 21.71
N GLU A 229 -1.54 -16.51 21.59
CA GLU A 229 -1.55 -15.07 21.96
C GLU A 229 -2.20 -14.23 20.87
N LEU A 230 -2.05 -14.58 19.59
CA LEU A 230 -2.77 -13.96 18.48
C LEU A 230 -4.30 -14.09 18.64
N GLU A 231 -4.79 -15.25 19.10
CA GLU A 231 -6.22 -15.47 19.37
C GLU A 231 -6.71 -14.63 20.57
N ASN A 232 -5.82 -14.27 21.50
CA ASN A 232 -6.14 -13.51 22.70
C ASN A 232 -5.76 -12.02 22.62
N MET A 233 -5.00 -11.60 21.62
CA MET A 233 -4.68 -10.19 21.38
C MET A 233 -5.87 -9.49 20.77
N SER A 234 -6.79 -9.10 21.63
CA SER A 234 -7.79 -8.09 21.29
C SER A 234 -7.13 -6.72 21.25
N LEU A 235 -6.50 -6.37 20.14
CA LEU A 235 -6.15 -4.98 19.81
C LEU A 235 -7.47 -4.25 19.51
N GLY A 236 -8.22 -3.89 20.56
CA GLY A 236 -9.54 -3.25 20.41
C GLY A 236 -10.54 -4.07 19.61
N GLY A 237 -10.46 -5.43 19.65
CA GLY A 237 -11.37 -6.31 18.91
C GLY A 237 -11.00 -6.56 17.46
N LYS A 238 -9.80 -6.21 17.02
CA LYS A 238 -9.30 -6.49 15.67
C LYS A 238 -8.36 -7.68 15.70
N SER A 239 -8.56 -8.64 14.80
CA SER A 239 -7.54 -9.64 14.49
C SER A 239 -6.38 -8.96 13.77
N PRO A 240 -5.13 -9.31 14.06
CA PRO A 240 -4.00 -8.84 13.28
C PRO A 240 -4.11 -9.39 11.84
N ASP A 241 -3.94 -8.53 10.86
CA ASP A 241 -3.89 -8.90 9.46
C ASP A 241 -2.42 -9.00 9.02
N LEU A 242 -2.07 -10.08 8.34
CA LEU A 242 -0.78 -10.21 7.68
C LEU A 242 -0.95 -9.93 6.20
N ALA A 243 -0.38 -8.84 5.72
CA ALA A 243 -0.35 -8.50 4.30
C ALA A 243 0.99 -8.94 3.68
N LEU A 244 0.92 -9.72 2.61
CA LEU A 244 2.08 -10.15 1.85
C LEU A 244 2.09 -9.46 0.49
N TYR A 245 3.12 -8.69 0.22
CA TYR A 245 3.30 -8.00 -1.05
C TYR A 245 4.32 -8.76 -1.91
N PHE A 246 3.86 -9.29 -3.04
CA PHE A 246 4.74 -9.93 -4.01
C PHE A 246 5.09 -8.92 -5.10
N MET A 247 6.36 -8.56 -5.19
CA MET A 247 6.86 -7.72 -6.26
C MET A 247 7.58 -8.58 -7.29
N GLN A 248 7.07 -8.56 -8.52
CA GLN A 248 7.76 -9.19 -9.63
C GLN A 248 8.63 -8.14 -10.33
N PRO A 249 9.97 -8.25 -10.31
CA PRO A 249 10.86 -7.23 -10.83
C PRO A 249 10.67 -6.84 -12.30
N ASN A 250 9.93 -7.63 -13.06
CA ASN A 250 9.71 -7.44 -14.48
C ASN A 250 8.22 -7.51 -14.88
N ALA A 251 7.29 -7.48 -13.93
CA ALA A 251 5.87 -7.46 -14.26
C ALA A 251 5.45 -6.05 -14.67
N VAL A 252 5.24 -5.87 -15.94
CA VAL A 252 4.74 -4.63 -16.55
C VAL A 252 3.22 -4.48 -16.36
N ASN A 253 2.54 -5.48 -15.80
CA ASN A 253 1.12 -5.45 -15.54
C ASN A 253 0.83 -6.13 -14.19
N PHE A 254 0.48 -5.35 -13.19
CA PHE A 254 -0.39 -5.80 -12.12
C PHE A 254 -1.81 -5.88 -12.71
N ASN A 255 -2.07 -6.88 -13.54
CA ASN A 255 -3.45 -7.31 -13.66
C ASN A 255 -3.80 -7.82 -12.26
N GLU A 256 -4.90 -7.32 -11.70
CA GLU A 256 -5.62 -7.95 -10.60
C GLU A 256 -5.97 -9.38 -11.03
N ALA A 257 -4.96 -10.22 -11.16
CA ALA A 257 -5.16 -11.65 -11.21
C ALA A 257 -5.84 -11.95 -9.89
N GLU A 258 -7.06 -12.45 -9.97
CA GLU A 258 -7.85 -12.97 -8.89
C GLU A 258 -6.93 -13.76 -7.96
N THR A 259 -6.34 -13.10 -6.97
CA THR A 259 -5.60 -13.74 -5.91
C THR A 259 -6.65 -14.34 -4.99
N ASN A 260 -7.05 -15.56 -5.29
CA ASN A 260 -7.84 -16.36 -4.38
C ASN A 260 -6.96 -16.76 -3.19
N PHE A 261 -6.85 -15.89 -2.21
CA PHE A 261 -6.29 -16.27 -0.91
C PHE A 261 -7.30 -17.20 -0.22
N ARG A 262 -6.92 -18.45 -0.03
CA ARG A 262 -7.60 -19.33 0.91
C ARG A 262 -6.79 -19.31 2.20
N THR A 263 -7.34 -18.72 3.24
CA THR A 263 -6.93 -18.94 4.62
C THR A 263 -7.57 -20.26 5.09
N TYR A 264 -6.75 -21.15 5.60
CA TYR A 264 -7.20 -22.35 6.28
C TYR A 264 -6.93 -22.23 7.77
#